data_cc49075d9f4cce3e1a25dc4df984e6e0
#
_entry.id   cc49075d9f4cce3e1a25dc4df984e6e0
#
_cell.length_a   1.000
_cell.length_b   1.000
_cell.length_c   1.000
_cell.angle_alpha   90.00
_cell.angle_beta   90.00
_cell.angle_gamma   90.00
#
_symmetry.space_group_name_H-M   'P 1'
#
loop_
_entity.id
_entity.type
_entity.pdbx_description
1 polymer ?
#
loop_
_entity_poly.entity_id
_entity_poly.type
_entity_poly.pdbx_seq_one_letter_code
_entity_poly.pdbx_strand_id
1 'polypeptide(L)'
;MAVVGQPFALRAAGGQTPSTESATPVRMIAVDVDAIQGPLDTSFKECVGAGRANEGLRADWQDQLREAKRDCGFQYIRMHGLLTDDMGVYKEDAQGNPIYNWQYIDKLYDFLLSIDMKPFVELSFMPDALASGKRTIFWWKGNITPPKSYDKWADLIRHLVTHFQERYGYDEVKTWYFEVWNEPDLHNIFFTGNEEDYFKLYTVTAQAIKSVSPDYRVGGPATAIGQWDEAFVNYCYTNHVPLDFVSSHNYGVKSGYVDETGQRGTVLDPSPDSVVGRMINERKMMDHSPLPNLPLHFTEWSSSYTPTDFMHDTYQQAAFILSKVKAAYRSVNSMSYWVFTDIFEENGPRMTPFHGGFGLINYQDLKKPAFYSFKFLNELGPSELVNNDAASWVCKNPDGCIQALFWNYTPIVPPEGMNDQQFFTNEIPAKPAGRVVLSIANLPAGSYSLQIYQTGYQVNDVYTRYLEMGAPSQLTPTQVEILRGQSSGGPNSVETIQIETGKPLVRTFDLRQNDVYFVKLRPLSE
;
A
#
# COMPACT_ATOMS: atom_id res chain seq x y z
N MET A 1 25.18 -53.48 -65.66
CA MET A 1 26.30 -54.26 -65.07
C MET A 1 26.99 -53.41 -64.03
N ALA A 2 27.22 -53.94 -62.89
CA ALA A 2 27.93 -53.54 -61.67
C ALA A 2 26.99 -53.12 -60.47
N VAL A 3 26.80 -54.10 -59.63
CA VAL A 3 26.23 -54.05 -58.32
C VAL A 3 27.38 -53.60 -57.40
N VAL A 4 27.12 -52.56 -56.53
CA VAL A 4 28.00 -52.20 -55.41
C VAL A 4 27.16 -52.16 -54.18
N GLY A 5 27.52 -52.98 -53.22
CA GLY A 5 26.82 -53.20 -51.96
C GLY A 5 26.94 -52.02 -50.98
N GLN A 6 25.88 -51.86 -50.18
CA GLN A 6 25.86 -50.95 -49.02
C GLN A 6 26.43 -51.69 -47.76
N PRO A 7 27.15 -50.98 -46.90
CA PRO A 7 27.52 -51.55 -45.60
C PRO A 7 26.43 -51.28 -44.53
N PHE A 8 26.14 -52.31 -43.75
CA PHE A 8 25.31 -52.26 -42.55
C PHE A 8 25.94 -51.37 -41.49
N ALA A 9 25.27 -50.32 -41.06
CA ALA A 9 25.63 -49.56 -39.89
C ALA A 9 24.98 -50.15 -38.62
N LEU A 10 25.79 -50.55 -37.66
CA LEU A 10 25.36 -50.91 -36.29
C LEU A 10 24.73 -49.69 -35.62
N ARG A 11 23.48 -49.83 -35.19
CA ARG A 11 22.85 -48.89 -34.26
C ARG A 11 23.48 -49.09 -32.87
N ALA A 12 24.22 -48.09 -32.39
CA ALA A 12 24.58 -47.98 -31.01
C ALA A 12 23.32 -47.68 -30.18
N ALA A 13 23.06 -48.47 -29.13
CA ALA A 13 22.02 -48.23 -28.15
C ALA A 13 22.39 -46.94 -27.38
N GLY A 14 21.63 -45.89 -27.61
CA GLY A 14 21.75 -44.66 -26.83
C GLY A 14 21.29 -44.92 -25.40
N GLY A 15 22.25 -44.92 -24.47
CA GLY A 15 21.99 -44.89 -23.06
C GLY A 15 21.22 -43.59 -22.74
N GLN A 16 19.98 -43.69 -22.26
CA GLN A 16 19.30 -42.58 -21.64
C GLN A 16 20.10 -42.24 -20.36
N THR A 17 20.76 -41.09 -20.36
CA THR A 17 21.22 -40.48 -19.11
C THR A 17 19.97 -40.18 -18.28
N PRO A 18 19.94 -40.57 -17.00
CA PRO A 18 18.84 -40.19 -16.11
C PRO A 18 18.80 -38.66 -16.06
N SER A 19 17.66 -38.08 -16.35
CA SER A 19 17.40 -36.66 -16.06
C SER A 19 17.61 -36.47 -14.57
N THR A 20 18.62 -35.73 -14.17
CA THR A 20 18.75 -35.25 -12.80
C THR A 20 17.54 -34.34 -12.56
N GLU A 21 16.51 -34.85 -11.87
CA GLU A 21 15.51 -34.00 -11.24
C GLU A 21 16.27 -32.99 -10.41
N SER A 22 16.24 -31.71 -10.78
CA SER A 22 16.84 -30.66 -9.99
C SER A 22 16.13 -30.66 -8.65
N ALA A 23 16.89 -30.92 -7.58
CA ALA A 23 16.33 -30.95 -6.23
C ALA A 23 15.55 -29.65 -5.99
N THR A 24 14.29 -29.77 -5.60
CA THR A 24 13.42 -28.63 -5.27
C THR A 24 14.14 -27.73 -4.26
N PRO A 25 14.30 -26.42 -4.50
CA PRO A 25 14.98 -25.53 -3.57
C PRO A 25 14.35 -25.58 -2.19
N VAL A 26 15.16 -25.76 -1.15
CA VAL A 26 14.72 -25.77 0.24
C VAL A 26 15.24 -24.52 0.93
N ARG A 27 14.32 -23.72 1.47
CA ARG A 27 14.59 -22.50 2.25
C ARG A 27 14.35 -22.82 3.73
N MET A 28 15.29 -22.47 4.60
CA MET A 28 15.21 -22.71 6.04
C MET A 28 14.90 -21.42 6.78
N ILE A 29 13.82 -21.41 7.55
CA ILE A 29 13.49 -20.36 8.53
C ILE A 29 13.73 -20.98 9.91
N ALA A 30 14.84 -20.66 10.54
CA ALA A 30 15.22 -21.19 11.84
C ALA A 30 15.29 -20.04 12.85
N VAL A 31 14.49 -20.14 13.90
CA VAL A 31 14.42 -19.13 14.96
C VAL A 31 14.49 -19.76 16.34
N ASP A 32 15.00 -19.01 17.28
CA ASP A 32 15.00 -19.28 18.71
C ASP A 32 14.06 -18.28 19.39
N VAL A 33 13.07 -18.75 20.16
CA VAL A 33 12.09 -17.88 20.82
C VAL A 33 12.68 -16.98 21.90
N ASP A 34 13.91 -17.25 22.34
CA ASP A 34 14.66 -16.45 23.33
C ASP A 34 15.59 -15.42 22.66
N ALA A 35 15.84 -15.55 21.35
CA ALA A 35 16.69 -14.64 20.57
C ALA A 35 15.85 -13.47 19.99
N ILE A 36 15.56 -12.47 20.83
CA ILE A 36 14.80 -11.28 20.42
C ILE A 36 15.74 -10.31 19.69
N GLN A 37 15.35 -9.89 18.48
CA GLN A 37 16.04 -8.88 17.70
C GLN A 37 15.71 -7.46 18.18
N GLY A 38 14.46 -7.22 18.57
CA GLY A 38 13.95 -5.93 19.02
C GLY A 38 12.46 -5.74 18.75
N PRO A 39 11.95 -4.51 18.89
CA PRO A 39 10.58 -4.22 18.52
C PRO A 39 10.36 -4.32 17.00
N LEU A 40 9.21 -4.84 16.62
CA LEU A 40 8.77 -4.84 15.22
C LEU A 40 8.52 -3.39 14.77
N ASP A 41 9.12 -3.00 13.65
CA ASP A 41 8.78 -1.73 13.00
C ASP A 41 7.41 -1.86 12.33
N THR A 42 6.53 -0.92 12.62
CA THR A 42 5.14 -0.92 12.14
C THR A 42 4.84 0.18 11.12
N SER A 43 5.87 0.75 10.49
CA SER A 43 5.75 1.78 9.44
C SER A 43 4.77 1.42 8.31
N PHE A 44 4.58 0.13 8.05
CA PHE A 44 3.64 -0.38 7.04
C PHE A 44 2.16 -0.15 7.35
N LYS A 45 1.80 0.09 8.61
CA LYS A 45 0.42 0.36 9.04
C LYS A 45 0.22 1.74 9.66
N GLU A 46 1.24 2.59 9.60
CA GLU A 46 1.12 3.96 10.10
C GLU A 46 0.07 4.74 9.32
N CYS A 47 0.05 4.63 7.98
CA CYS A 47 -0.92 5.32 7.14
C CYS A 47 -1.42 4.43 6.01
N VAL A 48 -2.63 4.69 5.53
CA VAL A 48 -3.20 4.12 4.30
C VAL A 48 -3.82 5.23 3.46
N GLY A 49 -3.75 5.10 2.14
CA GLY A 49 -4.40 6.01 1.20
C GLY A 49 -5.89 5.69 1.01
N ALA A 50 -6.63 6.70 0.62
CA ALA A 50 -7.97 6.60 0.07
C ALA A 50 -8.10 7.58 -1.12
N GLY A 51 -9.15 7.48 -1.92
CA GLY A 51 -9.37 8.40 -3.02
C GLY A 51 -9.58 9.84 -2.55
N ARG A 52 -10.77 10.40 -2.69
CA ARG A 52 -11.07 11.76 -2.23
C ARG A 52 -11.87 11.79 -0.93
N ALA A 53 -11.77 12.90 -0.22
CA ALA A 53 -12.45 13.12 1.05
C ALA A 53 -13.99 12.98 0.95
N ASN A 54 -14.59 13.41 -0.17
CA ASN A 54 -16.03 13.32 -0.38
C ASN A 54 -16.55 11.87 -0.40
N GLU A 55 -15.75 10.90 -0.89
CA GLU A 55 -16.10 9.47 -0.84
C GLU A 55 -16.26 8.98 0.60
N GLY A 56 -15.50 9.53 1.54
CA GLY A 56 -15.58 9.21 2.96
C GLY A 56 -16.89 9.59 3.66
N LEU A 57 -17.78 10.33 2.98
CA LEU A 57 -19.13 10.61 3.45
C LEU A 57 -20.12 9.46 3.15
N ARG A 58 -19.73 8.46 2.35
CA ARG A 58 -20.55 7.32 1.96
C ARG A 58 -20.53 6.24 3.04
N ALA A 59 -21.67 5.62 3.28
CA ALA A 59 -21.81 4.58 4.29
C ALA A 59 -20.98 3.33 3.97
N ASP A 60 -20.99 2.88 2.70
CA ASP A 60 -20.24 1.73 2.22
C ASP A 60 -18.71 1.92 2.39
N TRP A 61 -18.18 3.10 2.05
CA TRP A 61 -16.78 3.45 2.28
C TRP A 61 -16.43 3.40 3.77
N GLN A 62 -17.30 3.93 4.63
CA GLN A 62 -17.09 3.94 6.08
C GLN A 62 -17.11 2.52 6.67
N ASP A 63 -17.99 1.65 6.19
CA ASP A 63 -18.05 0.26 6.63
C ASP A 63 -16.79 -0.52 6.23
N GLN A 64 -16.31 -0.33 5.00
CA GLN A 64 -15.04 -0.91 4.54
C GLN A 64 -13.84 -0.37 5.33
N LEU A 65 -13.81 0.92 5.69
CA LEU A 65 -12.72 1.47 6.49
C LEU A 65 -12.72 0.92 7.93
N ARG A 66 -13.90 0.71 8.55
CA ARG A 66 -13.97 0.02 9.85
C ARG A 66 -13.36 -1.37 9.78
N GLU A 67 -13.61 -2.11 8.71
CA GLU A 67 -13.06 -3.43 8.50
C GLU A 67 -11.54 -3.38 8.29
N ALA A 68 -11.05 -2.49 7.42
CA ALA A 68 -9.62 -2.31 7.18
C ALA A 68 -8.88 -1.85 8.45
N LYS A 69 -9.43 -0.91 9.23
CA LYS A 69 -8.86 -0.47 10.52
C LYS A 69 -8.75 -1.64 11.50
N ARG A 70 -9.83 -2.41 11.66
CA ARG A 70 -9.87 -3.54 12.59
C ARG A 70 -8.87 -4.63 12.23
N ASP A 71 -8.82 -5.03 10.96
CA ASP A 71 -8.07 -6.20 10.51
C ASP A 71 -6.63 -5.87 10.09
N CYS A 72 -6.38 -4.70 9.48
CA CYS A 72 -5.06 -4.28 9.02
C CYS A 72 -4.36 -3.30 9.97
N GLY A 73 -5.06 -2.69 10.92
CA GLY A 73 -4.49 -1.90 12.02
C GLY A 73 -3.98 -0.52 11.63
N PHE A 74 -4.37 0.03 10.49
CA PHE A 74 -3.97 1.35 10.03
C PHE A 74 -4.28 2.44 11.07
N GLN A 75 -3.34 3.39 11.25
CA GLN A 75 -3.45 4.46 12.25
C GLN A 75 -3.92 5.78 11.64
N TYR A 76 -3.42 6.12 10.45
CA TYR A 76 -3.77 7.33 9.72
C TYR A 76 -4.37 6.99 8.36
N ILE A 77 -5.13 7.96 7.83
CA ILE A 77 -5.67 7.90 6.47
C ILE A 77 -5.41 9.21 5.74
N ARG A 78 -4.94 9.12 4.49
CA ARG A 78 -4.68 10.24 3.60
C ARG A 78 -5.69 10.24 2.46
N MET A 79 -6.24 11.41 2.13
CA MET A 79 -7.29 11.59 1.12
C MET A 79 -7.06 12.87 0.33
N HIS A 80 -7.25 12.80 -0.98
CA HIS A 80 -7.25 13.97 -1.85
C HIS A 80 -8.46 14.88 -1.62
N GLY A 81 -8.34 16.13 -2.02
CA GLY A 81 -9.47 17.00 -2.30
C GLY A 81 -10.26 17.43 -1.09
N LEU A 82 -9.65 17.56 0.08
CA LEU A 82 -10.32 18.07 1.29
C LEU A 82 -10.91 19.48 1.09
N LEU A 83 -10.28 20.30 0.22
CA LEU A 83 -10.65 21.69 -0.02
C LEU A 83 -11.42 21.91 -1.32
N THR A 84 -11.72 20.85 -2.08
CA THR A 84 -12.49 20.96 -3.32
C THR A 84 -13.94 21.37 -3.08
N ASP A 85 -14.57 21.93 -4.10
CA ASP A 85 -15.93 22.50 -3.99
C ASP A 85 -17.01 21.50 -3.58
N ASP A 86 -16.81 20.20 -3.84
CA ASP A 86 -17.73 19.14 -3.41
C ASP A 86 -17.66 18.84 -1.89
N MET A 87 -16.61 19.32 -1.20
CA MET A 87 -16.56 19.37 0.27
C MET A 87 -17.18 20.66 0.83
N GLY A 88 -17.42 21.65 -0.02
CA GLY A 88 -18.14 22.87 0.30
C GLY A 88 -17.45 23.79 1.30
N VAL A 89 -16.12 23.72 1.40
CA VAL A 89 -15.30 24.34 2.47
C VAL A 89 -15.21 25.86 2.33
N TYR A 90 -15.10 26.37 1.09
CA TYR A 90 -14.80 27.78 0.81
C TYR A 90 -15.70 28.33 -0.28
N LYS A 91 -16.25 29.50 -0.03
CA LYS A 91 -16.95 30.33 -1.02
C LYS A 91 -16.62 31.80 -0.80
N GLU A 92 -16.96 32.63 -1.76
CA GLU A 92 -16.91 34.11 -1.63
C GLU A 92 -18.30 34.69 -1.81
N ASP A 93 -18.66 35.73 -1.03
CA ASP A 93 -19.85 36.51 -1.24
C ASP A 93 -19.70 37.45 -2.46
N ALA A 94 -20.73 38.22 -2.77
CA ALA A 94 -20.74 39.17 -3.90
C ALA A 94 -19.68 40.29 -3.76
N GLN A 95 -19.17 40.54 -2.56
CA GLN A 95 -18.12 41.51 -2.25
C GLN A 95 -16.71 40.86 -2.22
N GLY A 96 -16.64 39.52 -2.41
CA GLY A 96 -15.42 38.76 -2.39
C GLY A 96 -14.94 38.41 -0.98
N ASN A 97 -15.79 38.54 0.04
CA ASN A 97 -15.44 38.09 1.39
C ASN A 97 -15.54 36.58 1.50
N PRO A 98 -14.61 35.91 2.21
CA PRO A 98 -14.63 34.46 2.38
C PRO A 98 -15.81 34.00 3.26
N ILE A 99 -16.40 32.88 2.87
CA ILE A 99 -17.40 32.14 3.64
C ILE A 99 -16.88 30.72 3.84
N TYR A 100 -16.70 30.31 5.08
CA TYR A 100 -16.21 28.98 5.45
C TYR A 100 -17.36 28.07 5.90
N ASN A 101 -17.25 26.77 5.56
CA ASN A 101 -18.20 25.75 5.99
C ASN A 101 -17.48 24.43 6.25
N TRP A 102 -17.65 23.90 7.45
CA TRP A 102 -16.93 22.73 7.91
C TRP A 102 -17.78 21.46 8.00
N GLN A 103 -19.05 21.49 7.65
CA GLN A 103 -20.01 20.43 7.94
C GLN A 103 -19.59 19.06 7.37
N TYR A 104 -19.06 19.03 6.14
CA TYR A 104 -18.64 17.77 5.52
C TYR A 104 -17.32 17.27 6.10
N ILE A 105 -16.37 18.16 6.34
CA ILE A 105 -15.12 17.80 7.03
C ILE A 105 -15.41 17.28 8.43
N ASP A 106 -16.26 17.96 9.20
CA ASP A 106 -16.67 17.53 10.53
C ASP A 106 -17.29 16.15 10.50
N LYS A 107 -18.23 15.91 9.58
CA LYS A 107 -18.88 14.61 9.44
C LYS A 107 -17.88 13.49 9.15
N LEU A 108 -16.91 13.74 8.28
CA LEU A 108 -15.87 12.80 7.93
C LEU A 108 -14.90 12.56 9.10
N TYR A 109 -14.39 13.63 9.72
CA TYR A 109 -13.38 13.51 10.77
C TYR A 109 -13.95 13.01 12.09
N ASP A 110 -15.20 13.35 12.42
CA ASP A 110 -15.93 12.72 13.54
C ASP A 110 -16.02 11.21 13.35
N PHE A 111 -16.30 10.76 12.12
CA PHE A 111 -16.32 9.34 11.81
C PHE A 111 -14.92 8.71 11.96
N LEU A 112 -13.88 9.31 11.40
CA LEU A 112 -12.51 8.78 11.52
C LEU A 112 -12.10 8.61 12.98
N LEU A 113 -12.28 9.64 13.80
CA LEU A 113 -11.93 9.60 15.22
C LEU A 113 -12.79 8.60 15.99
N SER A 114 -14.05 8.38 15.60
CA SER A 114 -14.93 7.39 16.22
C SER A 114 -14.45 5.94 16.07
N ILE A 115 -13.58 5.68 15.10
CA ILE A 115 -12.95 4.37 14.87
C ILE A 115 -11.46 4.37 15.22
N ASP A 116 -10.99 5.36 15.98
CA ASP A 116 -9.57 5.52 16.34
C ASP A 116 -8.64 5.63 15.10
N MET A 117 -9.11 6.29 14.05
CA MET A 117 -8.34 6.61 12.84
C MET A 117 -8.05 8.11 12.81
N LYS A 118 -6.81 8.49 12.56
CA LYS A 118 -6.40 9.89 12.49
C LYS A 118 -6.26 10.36 11.05
N PRO A 119 -6.58 11.62 10.74
CA PRO A 119 -6.31 12.17 9.42
C PRO A 119 -4.81 12.45 9.23
N PHE A 120 -4.26 12.05 8.09
CA PHE A 120 -3.07 12.61 7.49
C PHE A 120 -3.58 13.65 6.48
N VAL A 121 -3.62 14.90 6.90
CA VAL A 121 -4.40 15.95 6.24
C VAL A 121 -3.67 16.44 4.99
N GLU A 122 -4.12 16.04 3.80
CA GLU A 122 -3.66 16.62 2.54
C GLU A 122 -4.43 17.91 2.24
N LEU A 123 -3.71 19.02 2.16
CA LEU A 123 -4.30 20.34 1.89
C LEU A 123 -4.39 20.60 0.38
N SER A 124 -5.34 19.96 -0.27
CA SER A 124 -5.64 20.01 -1.71
C SER A 124 -7.15 19.86 -1.96
N PHE A 125 -7.66 20.04 -3.17
CA PHE A 125 -7.14 20.91 -4.20
C PHE A 125 -7.71 22.32 -4.01
N MET A 126 -7.39 23.25 -4.93
CA MET A 126 -7.79 24.64 -4.78
C MET A 126 -9.33 24.81 -4.88
N PRO A 127 -10.01 25.48 -3.93
CA PRO A 127 -11.40 25.88 -4.13
C PRO A 127 -11.55 26.77 -5.36
N ASP A 128 -12.55 26.54 -6.21
CA ASP A 128 -12.72 27.27 -7.46
C ASP A 128 -12.82 28.79 -7.26
N ALA A 129 -13.48 29.23 -6.19
CA ALA A 129 -13.57 30.65 -5.84
C ALA A 129 -12.21 31.28 -5.49
N LEU A 130 -11.20 30.51 -5.09
CA LEU A 130 -9.86 30.97 -4.75
C LEU A 130 -8.83 30.69 -5.85
N ALA A 131 -9.16 29.89 -6.85
CA ALA A 131 -8.28 29.44 -7.91
C ALA A 131 -7.84 30.59 -8.85
N SER A 132 -6.58 30.57 -9.31
CA SER A 132 -6.07 31.51 -10.30
C SER A 132 -6.43 31.12 -11.74
N GLY A 133 -6.91 29.90 -11.97
CA GLY A 133 -7.28 29.38 -13.27
C GLY A 133 -8.40 28.32 -13.16
N LYS A 134 -8.64 27.64 -14.30
CA LYS A 134 -9.75 26.68 -14.43
C LYS A 134 -9.28 25.25 -14.77
N ARG A 135 -7.96 24.99 -14.67
CA ARG A 135 -7.46 23.65 -14.96
C ARG A 135 -7.76 22.69 -13.82
N THR A 136 -8.35 21.57 -14.16
CA THR A 136 -8.76 20.56 -13.20
C THR A 136 -8.19 19.20 -13.55
N ILE A 137 -8.11 18.31 -12.54
CA ILE A 137 -7.77 16.91 -12.67
C ILE A 137 -8.93 16.05 -12.15
N PHE A 138 -8.93 14.79 -12.53
CA PHE A 138 -9.91 13.78 -12.16
C PHE A 138 -11.34 14.03 -12.68
N TRP A 139 -12.16 13.02 -12.64
CA TRP A 139 -13.57 13.08 -13.01
C TRP A 139 -14.34 14.10 -12.16
N TRP A 140 -14.02 14.21 -10.88
CA TRP A 140 -14.62 15.13 -9.92
C TRP A 140 -14.01 16.55 -9.91
N LYS A 141 -13.13 16.84 -10.87
CA LYS A 141 -12.64 18.18 -11.23
C LYS A 141 -11.93 18.94 -10.11
N GLY A 142 -11.01 18.31 -9.39
CA GLY A 142 -10.12 19.02 -8.48
C GLY A 142 -9.32 20.11 -9.20
N ASN A 143 -9.39 21.37 -8.75
CA ASN A 143 -8.69 22.48 -9.39
C ASN A 143 -7.23 22.50 -9.00
N ILE A 144 -6.32 22.41 -9.99
CA ILE A 144 -4.87 22.27 -9.81
C ILE A 144 -4.09 23.56 -10.00
N THR A 145 -4.75 24.72 -9.97
CA THR A 145 -4.08 26.02 -10.13
C THR A 145 -3.68 26.61 -8.77
N PRO A 146 -2.60 27.40 -8.71
CA PRO A 146 -2.26 28.17 -7.50
C PRO A 146 -3.41 29.09 -7.07
N PRO A 147 -3.40 29.61 -5.83
CA PRO A 147 -4.41 30.56 -5.40
C PRO A 147 -4.25 31.91 -6.13
N LYS A 148 -5.35 32.56 -6.47
CA LYS A 148 -5.35 33.94 -6.99
C LYS A 148 -4.93 34.95 -5.92
N SER A 149 -5.02 34.60 -4.63
CA SER A 149 -4.61 35.40 -3.47
C SER A 149 -4.02 34.49 -2.40
N TYR A 150 -2.74 34.64 -2.14
CA TYR A 150 -2.04 33.90 -1.08
C TYR A 150 -2.50 34.32 0.33
N ASP A 151 -2.92 35.59 0.51
CA ASP A 151 -3.48 36.04 1.80
C ASP A 151 -4.78 35.32 2.14
N LYS A 152 -5.68 35.19 1.15
CA LYS A 152 -6.94 34.45 1.32
C LYS A 152 -6.70 32.94 1.51
N TRP A 153 -5.69 32.39 0.84
CA TRP A 153 -5.28 31.01 1.06
C TRP A 153 -4.76 30.80 2.50
N ALA A 154 -3.84 31.65 2.96
CA ALA A 154 -3.36 31.61 4.33
C ALA A 154 -4.49 31.74 5.35
N ASP A 155 -5.47 32.56 5.05
CA ASP A 155 -6.64 32.80 5.89
C ASP A 155 -7.56 31.55 5.95
N LEU A 156 -7.81 30.90 4.80
CA LEU A 156 -8.51 29.62 4.74
C LEU A 156 -7.82 28.55 5.60
N ILE A 157 -6.50 28.38 5.43
CA ILE A 157 -5.72 27.39 6.18
C ILE A 157 -5.76 27.70 7.68
N ARG A 158 -5.59 28.95 8.08
CA ARG A 158 -5.65 29.36 9.48
C ARG A 158 -7.01 29.06 10.10
N HIS A 159 -8.10 29.39 9.42
CA HIS A 159 -9.45 29.11 9.89
C HIS A 159 -9.74 27.61 9.99
N LEU A 160 -9.29 26.83 9.00
CA LEU A 160 -9.43 25.36 9.01
C LEU A 160 -8.71 24.74 10.22
N VAL A 161 -7.45 25.09 10.43
CA VAL A 161 -6.65 24.52 11.52
C VAL A 161 -7.15 25.01 12.89
N THR A 162 -7.59 26.26 12.99
CA THR A 162 -8.25 26.79 14.19
C THR A 162 -9.53 26.04 14.49
N HIS A 163 -10.37 25.79 13.45
CA HIS A 163 -11.58 24.98 13.61
C HIS A 163 -11.28 23.56 14.11
N PHE A 164 -10.24 22.91 13.57
CA PHE A 164 -9.82 21.60 14.06
C PHE A 164 -9.42 21.65 15.54
N GLN A 165 -8.64 22.65 15.95
CA GLN A 165 -8.24 22.82 17.35
C GLN A 165 -9.45 23.08 18.27
N GLU A 166 -10.39 23.90 17.85
CA GLU A 166 -11.61 24.22 18.62
C GLU A 166 -12.53 22.99 18.76
N ARG A 167 -12.64 22.18 17.70
CA ARG A 167 -13.55 21.03 17.68
C ARG A 167 -12.96 19.78 18.33
N TYR A 168 -11.70 19.46 18.03
CA TYR A 168 -11.08 18.20 18.44
C TYR A 168 -10.08 18.35 19.60
N GLY A 169 -9.72 19.58 19.92
CA GLY A 169 -8.76 19.88 20.97
C GLY A 169 -7.30 19.86 20.49
N TYR A 170 -6.48 20.67 21.17
CA TYR A 170 -5.06 20.81 20.88
C TYR A 170 -4.31 19.47 20.92
N ASP A 171 -4.57 18.64 21.96
CA ASP A 171 -3.85 17.37 22.16
C ASP A 171 -4.13 16.33 21.06
N GLU A 172 -5.31 16.34 20.46
CA GLU A 172 -5.62 15.49 19.33
C GLU A 172 -4.95 16.02 18.06
N VAL A 173 -5.17 17.30 17.71
CA VAL A 173 -4.70 17.88 16.45
C VAL A 173 -3.16 17.92 16.35
N LYS A 174 -2.43 18.07 17.47
CA LYS A 174 -0.96 18.00 17.45
C LYS A 174 -0.41 16.62 17.03
N THR A 175 -1.25 15.59 17.06
CA THR A 175 -0.87 14.25 16.59
C THR A 175 -1.06 14.06 15.09
N TRP A 176 -1.75 14.99 14.40
CA TRP A 176 -2.00 14.92 12.97
C TRP A 176 -0.80 15.39 12.16
N TYR A 177 -0.80 15.03 10.87
CA TYR A 177 0.13 15.53 9.88
C TYR A 177 -0.62 16.43 8.91
N PHE A 178 -0.02 17.55 8.52
CA PHE A 178 -0.55 18.46 7.51
C PHE A 178 0.38 18.46 6.31
N GLU A 179 -0.01 17.81 5.25
CA GLU A 179 0.72 17.70 3.99
C GLU A 179 0.22 18.75 3.01
N VAL A 180 1.17 19.48 2.40
CA VAL A 180 0.81 20.58 1.51
C VAL A 180 0.79 20.10 0.08
N TRP A 181 -0.43 19.96 -0.48
CA TRP A 181 -0.70 19.60 -1.86
C TRP A 181 -0.48 18.11 -2.17
N ASN A 182 -0.58 17.76 -3.48
CA ASN A 182 -0.33 16.43 -4.05
C ASN A 182 0.44 16.55 -5.36
N GLU A 183 1.56 15.84 -5.49
CA GLU A 183 2.38 15.67 -6.71
C GLU A 183 2.62 16.97 -7.51
N PRO A 184 3.08 18.06 -6.88
CA PRO A 184 3.23 19.35 -7.55
C PRO A 184 4.32 19.33 -8.63
N ASP A 185 5.23 18.36 -8.61
CA ASP A 185 6.28 18.15 -9.61
C ASP A 185 5.75 17.59 -10.94
N LEU A 186 4.50 17.10 -11.00
CA LEU A 186 3.81 16.74 -12.24
C LEU A 186 3.10 17.97 -12.84
N HIS A 187 3.90 18.83 -13.49
CA HIS A 187 3.42 20.08 -14.07
C HIS A 187 2.24 19.88 -15.02
N ASN A 188 1.19 20.69 -14.87
CA ASN A 188 -0.07 20.63 -15.61
C ASN A 188 -0.88 19.31 -15.46
N ILE A 189 -0.44 18.39 -14.60
CA ILE A 189 -1.21 17.20 -14.20
C ILE A 189 -1.83 17.46 -12.83
N PHE A 190 -1.00 17.74 -11.81
CA PHE A 190 -1.44 18.02 -10.45
C PHE A 190 -1.18 19.44 -9.97
N PHE A 191 -0.34 20.20 -10.66
CA PHE A 191 -0.09 21.61 -10.36
C PHE A 191 0.26 22.38 -11.64
N THR A 192 -0.32 23.58 -11.82
CA THR A 192 -0.03 24.41 -13.00
C THR A 192 1.11 25.40 -12.77
N GLY A 193 1.52 25.59 -11.52
CA GLY A 193 2.71 26.38 -11.17
C GLY A 193 4.01 25.60 -11.41
N ASN A 194 5.12 26.27 -11.25
CA ASN A 194 6.46 25.67 -11.25
C ASN A 194 6.93 25.39 -9.81
N GLU A 195 8.18 24.98 -9.65
CA GLU A 195 8.82 24.70 -8.36
C GLU A 195 8.77 25.89 -7.40
N GLU A 196 9.08 27.10 -7.89
CA GLU A 196 9.07 28.34 -7.09
C GLU A 196 7.64 28.68 -6.61
N ASP A 197 6.64 28.48 -7.48
CA ASP A 197 5.24 28.67 -7.14
C ASP A 197 4.79 27.70 -6.03
N TYR A 198 5.24 26.44 -6.10
CA TYR A 198 4.96 25.46 -5.05
C TYR A 198 5.67 25.81 -3.74
N PHE A 199 6.96 26.19 -3.78
CA PHE A 199 7.70 26.59 -2.57
C PHE A 199 7.05 27.80 -1.89
N LYS A 200 6.51 28.74 -2.67
CA LYS A 200 5.72 29.85 -2.15
C LYS A 200 4.41 29.38 -1.51
N LEU A 201 3.66 28.47 -2.18
CA LEU A 201 2.43 27.89 -1.64
C LEU A 201 2.70 27.18 -0.32
N TYR A 202 3.74 26.34 -0.28
CA TYR A 202 4.17 25.66 0.92
C TYR A 202 4.51 26.63 2.06
N THR A 203 5.35 27.62 1.78
CA THR A 203 5.78 28.63 2.78
C THR A 203 4.59 29.31 3.44
N VAL A 204 3.66 29.81 2.63
CA VAL A 204 2.46 30.49 3.13
C VAL A 204 1.59 29.55 3.95
N THR A 205 1.42 28.30 3.50
CA THR A 205 0.64 27.28 4.19
C THR A 205 1.28 26.91 5.52
N ALA A 206 2.58 26.63 5.53
CA ALA A 206 3.31 26.25 6.74
C ALA A 206 3.28 27.36 7.81
N GLN A 207 3.48 28.61 7.40
CA GLN A 207 3.37 29.76 8.28
C GLN A 207 1.96 29.95 8.85
N ALA A 208 0.92 29.71 8.04
CA ALA A 208 -0.48 29.77 8.49
C ALA A 208 -0.77 28.72 9.54
N ILE A 209 -0.33 27.46 9.35
CA ILE A 209 -0.48 26.37 10.32
C ILE A 209 0.26 26.69 11.62
N LYS A 210 1.55 27.09 11.52
CA LYS A 210 2.39 27.42 12.67
C LYS A 210 1.91 28.67 13.43
N SER A 211 1.15 29.55 12.80
CA SER A 211 0.53 30.71 13.49
C SER A 211 -0.62 30.29 14.41
N VAL A 212 -1.25 29.13 14.19
CA VAL A 212 -2.26 28.56 15.10
C VAL A 212 -1.57 27.84 16.26
N SER A 213 -0.61 26.96 15.94
CA SER A 213 0.24 26.32 16.94
C SER A 213 1.60 25.93 16.37
N PRO A 214 2.71 26.25 17.05
CA PRO A 214 4.05 25.82 16.62
C PRO A 214 4.24 24.29 16.67
N ASP A 215 3.38 23.56 17.41
CA ASP A 215 3.49 22.12 17.59
C ASP A 215 2.78 21.31 16.48
N TYR A 216 1.99 21.95 15.63
CA TYR A 216 1.31 21.26 14.53
C TYR A 216 2.29 20.92 13.41
N ARG A 217 2.32 19.63 13.02
CA ARG A 217 3.31 19.10 12.08
C ARG A 217 2.91 19.39 10.65
N VAL A 218 3.75 20.13 9.93
CA VAL A 218 3.56 20.45 8.52
C VAL A 218 4.72 19.92 7.68
N GLY A 219 4.43 19.39 6.50
CA GLY A 219 5.41 18.83 5.57
C GLY A 219 4.93 18.71 4.13
N GLY A 220 5.76 18.12 3.33
CA GLY A 220 5.64 17.91 1.90
C GLY A 220 6.98 17.44 1.35
N PRO A 221 7.24 17.56 0.02
CA PRO A 221 6.38 18.12 -1.02
C PRO A 221 5.40 17.14 -1.67
N ALA A 222 5.33 15.88 -1.21
CA ALA A 222 4.48 14.83 -1.78
C ALA A 222 4.69 14.66 -3.30
N THR A 223 5.96 14.61 -3.72
CA THR A 223 6.32 14.52 -5.14
C THR A 223 6.05 13.13 -5.71
N ALA A 224 5.59 13.09 -6.96
CA ALA A 224 5.35 11.84 -7.70
C ALA A 224 6.65 11.08 -8.01
N ILE A 225 7.71 11.81 -8.35
CA ILE A 225 8.97 11.24 -8.83
C ILE A 225 10.23 11.79 -8.13
N GLY A 226 10.08 12.57 -7.04
CA GLY A 226 11.18 13.06 -6.21
C GLY A 226 12.05 14.16 -6.83
N GLN A 227 11.61 14.79 -7.89
CA GLN A 227 12.43 15.78 -8.59
C GLN A 227 12.77 16.99 -7.74
N TRP A 228 11.89 17.36 -6.80
CA TRP A 228 12.06 18.57 -6.00
C TRP A 228 12.47 18.31 -4.55
N ASP A 229 12.54 17.05 -4.09
CA ASP A 229 12.67 16.71 -2.67
C ASP A 229 13.93 17.32 -2.04
N GLU A 230 15.09 17.18 -2.67
CA GLU A 230 16.36 17.76 -2.18
C GLU A 230 16.34 19.31 -2.23
N ALA A 231 15.86 19.89 -3.34
CA ALA A 231 15.74 21.33 -3.49
C ALA A 231 14.77 21.92 -2.45
N PHE A 232 13.66 21.23 -2.18
CA PHE A 232 12.66 21.63 -1.20
C PHE A 232 13.21 21.64 0.24
N VAL A 233 13.92 20.59 0.65
CA VAL A 233 14.55 20.53 1.98
C VAL A 233 15.58 21.66 2.13
N ASN A 234 16.42 21.88 1.12
CA ASN A 234 17.41 22.94 1.13
C ASN A 234 16.76 24.34 1.16
N TYR A 235 15.67 24.54 0.41
CA TYR A 235 14.89 25.77 0.42
C TYR A 235 14.31 26.06 1.82
N CYS A 236 13.66 25.09 2.43
CA CYS A 236 13.08 25.25 3.76
C CYS A 236 14.15 25.58 4.81
N TYR A 237 15.29 24.88 4.78
CA TYR A 237 16.40 25.17 5.69
C TYR A 237 16.96 26.58 5.52
N THR A 238 17.29 26.96 4.27
CA THR A 238 17.92 28.23 3.95
C THR A 238 17.03 29.43 4.25
N ASN A 239 15.73 29.30 4.00
CA ASN A 239 14.77 30.40 4.18
C ASN A 239 14.03 30.32 5.54
N HIS A 240 14.43 29.40 6.43
CA HIS A 240 13.81 29.20 7.74
C HIS A 240 12.31 28.95 7.67
N VAL A 241 11.87 28.23 6.63
CA VAL A 241 10.48 27.79 6.47
C VAL A 241 10.24 26.56 7.33
N PRO A 242 9.16 26.51 8.14
CA PRO A 242 8.86 25.33 8.96
C PRO A 242 8.72 24.07 8.12
N LEU A 243 9.39 22.99 8.53
CA LEU A 243 9.32 21.67 7.92
C LEU A 243 9.48 20.61 9.02
N ASP A 244 8.45 19.82 9.29
CA ASP A 244 8.44 18.81 10.35
C ASP A 244 8.59 17.39 9.81
N PHE A 245 8.30 17.15 8.53
CA PHE A 245 8.49 15.87 7.85
C PHE A 245 8.62 16.07 6.34
N VAL A 246 9.21 15.08 5.66
CA VAL A 246 9.27 15.03 4.19
C VAL A 246 8.34 13.93 3.71
N SER A 247 7.63 14.16 2.61
CA SER A 247 6.78 13.17 1.97
C SER A 247 7.02 13.05 0.47
N SER A 248 6.84 11.85 -0.05
CA SER A 248 7.08 11.52 -1.46
C SER A 248 6.25 10.30 -1.87
N HIS A 249 6.18 10.01 -3.18
CA HIS A 249 5.47 8.85 -3.73
C HIS A 249 6.39 7.95 -4.52
N ASN A 250 6.02 6.67 -4.67
CA ASN A 250 6.68 5.79 -5.63
C ASN A 250 5.81 4.59 -6.02
N TYR A 251 5.83 4.26 -7.29
CA TYR A 251 5.08 3.12 -7.86
C TYR A 251 6.00 2.13 -8.58
N GLY A 252 5.59 0.87 -8.63
CA GLY A 252 6.38 -0.24 -9.18
C GLY A 252 6.33 -0.34 -10.70
N VAL A 253 6.42 0.78 -11.41
CA VAL A 253 6.39 0.85 -12.88
C VAL A 253 7.66 1.47 -13.42
N LYS A 254 8.12 0.98 -14.57
CA LYS A 254 9.28 1.53 -15.27
C LYS A 254 8.94 2.42 -16.45
N SER A 255 7.71 2.32 -16.99
CA SER A 255 7.25 3.17 -18.10
C SER A 255 5.73 3.15 -18.24
N GLY A 256 5.18 4.18 -18.87
CA GLY A 256 3.82 4.16 -19.39
C GLY A 256 3.76 3.36 -20.71
N TYR A 257 2.56 2.95 -21.06
CA TYR A 257 2.25 2.21 -22.27
C TYR A 257 1.01 2.81 -22.96
N VAL A 258 1.03 2.87 -24.29
CA VAL A 258 -0.16 3.18 -25.08
C VAL A 258 -0.24 2.13 -26.18
N ASP A 259 -1.32 1.36 -26.19
CA ASP A 259 -1.52 0.31 -27.18
C ASP A 259 -1.98 0.87 -28.54
N GLU A 260 -2.09 -0.02 -29.54
CA GLU A 260 -2.51 0.32 -30.90
C GLU A 260 -3.93 0.87 -31.00
N THR A 261 -4.74 0.68 -29.96
CA THR A 261 -6.10 1.23 -29.86
C THR A 261 -6.13 2.58 -29.16
N GLY A 262 -4.98 3.06 -28.66
CA GLY A 262 -4.86 4.28 -27.88
C GLY A 262 -5.19 4.11 -26.39
N GLN A 263 -5.38 2.89 -25.90
CA GLN A 263 -5.57 2.62 -24.48
C GLN A 263 -4.25 2.81 -23.73
N ARG A 264 -4.30 3.57 -22.65
CA ARG A 264 -3.14 3.79 -21.76
C ARG A 264 -3.01 2.66 -20.77
N GLY A 265 -1.78 2.35 -20.40
CA GLY A 265 -1.41 1.36 -19.42
C GLY A 265 -0.03 1.63 -18.86
N THR A 266 0.48 0.67 -18.11
CA THR A 266 1.80 0.70 -17.50
C THR A 266 2.57 -0.56 -17.81
N VAL A 267 3.90 -0.48 -17.74
CA VAL A 267 4.81 -1.62 -17.75
C VAL A 267 5.38 -1.76 -16.35
N LEU A 268 5.04 -2.86 -15.69
CA LEU A 268 5.52 -3.15 -14.34
C LEU A 268 7.04 -3.32 -14.32
N ASP A 269 7.66 -2.87 -13.25
CA ASP A 269 9.08 -3.09 -13.00
C ASP A 269 9.28 -4.35 -12.17
N PRO A 270 9.81 -5.45 -12.75
CA PRO A 270 10.06 -6.69 -12.02
C PRO A 270 11.31 -6.62 -11.14
N SER A 271 12.07 -5.52 -11.17
CA SER A 271 13.28 -5.35 -10.38
C SER A 271 13.00 -5.51 -8.88
N PRO A 272 13.89 -6.16 -8.13
CA PRO A 272 13.81 -6.16 -6.67
C PRO A 272 13.73 -4.76 -6.07
N ASP A 273 14.40 -3.79 -6.71
CA ASP A 273 14.47 -2.39 -6.26
C ASP A 273 13.24 -1.56 -6.66
N SER A 274 12.31 -2.12 -7.45
CA SER A 274 11.09 -1.39 -7.80
C SER A 274 10.35 -0.94 -6.53
N VAL A 275 9.84 0.29 -6.50
CA VAL A 275 9.29 0.98 -5.31
C VAL A 275 10.36 1.34 -4.30
N VAL A 276 11.10 0.36 -3.77
CA VAL A 276 11.95 0.56 -2.57
C VAL A 276 13.28 1.24 -2.87
N GLY A 277 13.82 1.09 -4.08
CA GLY A 277 15.10 1.71 -4.44
C GLY A 277 15.09 3.23 -4.26
N ARG A 278 13.99 3.88 -4.64
CA ARG A 278 13.80 5.30 -4.40
C ARG A 278 13.65 5.62 -2.92
N MET A 279 12.85 4.87 -2.16
CA MET A 279 12.68 5.09 -0.72
C MET A 279 14.02 5.08 0.02
N ILE A 280 14.88 4.10 -0.30
CA ILE A 280 16.24 4.00 0.27
C ILE A 280 17.12 5.17 -0.18
N ASN A 281 17.04 5.60 -1.43
CA ASN A 281 17.82 6.72 -1.93
C ASN A 281 17.39 8.06 -1.32
N GLU A 282 16.10 8.28 -1.14
CA GLU A 282 15.59 9.47 -0.46
C GLU A 282 16.00 9.48 1.02
N ARG A 283 15.95 8.35 1.72
CA ARG A 283 16.48 8.29 3.09
C ARG A 283 17.96 8.68 3.13
N LYS A 284 18.78 8.17 2.20
CA LYS A 284 20.19 8.56 2.09
C LYS A 284 20.36 10.05 1.78
N MET A 285 19.55 10.60 0.89
CA MET A 285 19.54 12.04 0.59
C MET A 285 19.23 12.82 1.86
N MET A 286 18.18 12.43 2.60
CA MET A 286 17.82 13.08 3.87
C MET A 286 18.95 13.01 4.90
N ASP A 287 19.61 11.85 5.05
CA ASP A 287 20.73 11.67 5.99
C ASP A 287 21.92 12.60 5.71
N HIS A 288 22.07 13.04 4.45
CA HIS A 288 23.11 13.98 4.04
C HIS A 288 22.62 15.44 3.92
N SER A 289 21.33 15.69 4.11
CA SER A 289 20.71 17.00 4.03
C SER A 289 21.02 17.84 5.28
N PRO A 290 20.77 19.16 5.26
CA PRO A 290 20.87 19.99 6.47
C PRO A 290 19.84 19.64 7.55
N LEU A 291 18.83 18.77 7.27
CA LEU A 291 17.78 18.34 8.18
C LEU A 291 17.70 16.80 8.27
N PRO A 292 18.76 16.09 8.67
CA PRO A 292 18.87 14.64 8.51
C PRO A 292 17.88 13.82 9.37
N ASN A 293 17.37 14.41 10.43
CA ASN A 293 16.51 13.71 11.41
C ASN A 293 15.00 13.84 11.12
N LEU A 294 14.62 14.52 10.04
CA LEU A 294 13.19 14.63 9.71
C LEU A 294 12.60 13.27 9.34
N PRO A 295 11.38 13.00 9.81
CA PRO A 295 10.60 11.85 9.34
C PRO A 295 10.43 11.87 7.83
N LEU A 296 10.53 10.69 7.21
CA LEU A 296 10.29 10.47 5.79
C LEU A 296 9.06 9.57 5.62
N HIS A 297 8.04 10.10 4.96
CA HIS A 297 6.78 9.41 4.70
C HIS A 297 6.60 9.17 3.20
N PHE A 298 6.36 7.92 2.80
CA PHE A 298 5.85 7.63 1.47
C PHE A 298 4.33 7.60 1.54
N THR A 299 3.71 8.71 1.17
CA THR A 299 2.27 8.94 1.34
C THR A 299 1.43 8.31 0.24
N GLU A 300 2.07 7.80 -0.82
CA GLU A 300 1.48 6.89 -1.80
C GLU A 300 2.51 5.87 -2.31
N TRP A 301 2.08 4.61 -2.43
CA TRP A 301 2.82 3.58 -3.14
C TRP A 301 1.90 2.40 -3.52
N SER A 302 2.19 1.75 -4.65
CA SER A 302 1.58 0.49 -5.07
C SER A 302 2.42 -0.16 -6.18
N SER A 303 1.95 -1.27 -6.74
CA SER A 303 2.58 -1.91 -7.90
C SER A 303 2.47 -1.07 -9.17
N SER A 304 1.39 -0.30 -9.32
CA SER A 304 1.13 0.58 -10.47
C SER A 304 0.39 1.83 -10.00
N TYR A 305 0.57 2.95 -10.72
CA TYR A 305 -0.20 4.19 -10.51
C TYR A 305 -1.50 4.23 -11.33
N THR A 306 -1.80 3.18 -12.06
CA THR A 306 -2.99 3.16 -12.94
C THR A 306 -4.16 2.51 -12.21
N PRO A 307 -5.31 3.21 -12.04
CA PRO A 307 -6.47 2.70 -11.30
C PRO A 307 -7.26 1.63 -12.06
N THR A 308 -6.69 1.07 -13.12
CA THR A 308 -7.27 0.01 -13.96
C THR A 308 -6.24 -1.06 -14.31
N ASP A 309 -5.21 -1.22 -13.48
CA ASP A 309 -4.19 -2.23 -13.67
C ASP A 309 -4.58 -3.51 -12.92
N PHE A 310 -5.02 -4.53 -13.65
CA PHE A 310 -5.50 -5.79 -13.08
C PHE A 310 -4.48 -6.55 -12.24
N MET A 311 -3.22 -6.16 -12.26
CA MET A 311 -2.22 -6.65 -11.31
C MET A 311 -2.67 -6.44 -9.85
N HIS A 312 -3.37 -5.33 -9.56
CA HIS A 312 -3.89 -5.03 -8.22
C HIS A 312 -4.92 -6.05 -7.71
N ASP A 313 -5.63 -6.72 -8.62
CA ASP A 313 -6.64 -7.72 -8.27
C ASP A 313 -6.05 -9.12 -8.06
N THR A 314 -4.82 -9.37 -8.58
CA THR A 314 -4.23 -10.72 -8.60
C THR A 314 -3.66 -11.16 -7.26
N TYR A 315 -3.52 -12.47 -7.08
CA TYR A 315 -2.87 -13.06 -5.90
C TYR A 315 -1.39 -12.66 -5.76
N GLN A 316 -0.72 -12.26 -6.84
CA GLN A 316 0.66 -11.78 -6.83
C GLN A 316 0.83 -10.53 -5.96
N GLN A 317 -0.21 -9.68 -5.88
CA GLN A 317 -0.16 -8.42 -5.13
C GLN A 317 0.16 -8.63 -3.64
N ALA A 318 -0.30 -9.75 -3.07
CA ALA A 318 -0.02 -10.07 -1.67
C ALA A 318 1.49 -10.24 -1.39
N ALA A 319 2.16 -11.07 -2.18
CA ALA A 319 3.60 -11.30 -2.04
C ALA A 319 4.43 -10.07 -2.44
N PHE A 320 3.96 -9.31 -3.44
CA PHE A 320 4.56 -8.02 -3.82
C PHE A 320 4.62 -7.08 -2.62
N ILE A 321 3.47 -6.82 -1.97
CA ILE A 321 3.38 -5.93 -0.81
C ILE A 321 4.37 -6.35 0.27
N LEU A 322 4.37 -7.61 0.69
CA LEU A 322 5.24 -8.12 1.73
C LEU A 322 6.73 -7.95 1.38
N SER A 323 7.09 -8.20 0.12
CA SER A 323 8.46 -8.06 -0.36
C SER A 323 8.92 -6.60 -0.31
N LYS A 324 8.05 -5.64 -0.70
CA LYS A 324 8.40 -4.22 -0.70
C LYS A 324 8.45 -3.66 0.73
N VAL A 325 7.51 -4.03 1.59
CA VAL A 325 7.53 -3.67 3.02
C VAL A 325 8.80 -4.21 3.70
N LYS A 326 9.20 -5.47 3.42
CA LYS A 326 10.43 -6.05 3.99
C LYS A 326 11.68 -5.33 3.50
N ALA A 327 11.76 -4.98 2.22
CA ALA A 327 12.91 -4.30 1.64
C ALA A 327 13.05 -2.83 2.10
N ALA A 328 11.94 -2.14 2.38
CA ALA A 328 11.93 -0.77 2.92
C ALA A 328 12.03 -0.73 4.46
N TYR A 329 12.06 -1.88 5.12
CA TYR A 329 11.99 -2.02 6.57
C TYR A 329 12.98 -1.10 7.28
N ARG A 330 12.52 -0.28 8.20
CA ARG A 330 13.30 0.71 8.96
C ARG A 330 13.94 1.84 8.13
N SER A 331 13.60 1.97 6.85
CA SER A 331 14.13 3.06 6.01
C SER A 331 13.22 4.27 5.97
N VAL A 332 11.93 4.09 6.26
CA VAL A 332 10.92 5.15 6.21
C VAL A 332 10.03 5.12 7.46
N ASN A 333 9.39 6.23 7.76
CA ASN A 333 8.49 6.36 8.91
C ASN A 333 7.06 5.89 8.61
N SER A 334 6.65 5.95 7.35
CA SER A 334 5.41 5.30 6.87
C SER A 334 5.48 4.94 5.40
N MET A 335 4.72 3.90 5.05
CA MET A 335 4.46 3.46 3.68
C MET A 335 2.94 3.38 3.50
N SER A 336 2.32 4.49 3.05
CA SER A 336 0.88 4.57 2.85
C SER A 336 0.49 3.87 1.54
N TYR A 337 -0.05 2.65 1.65
CA TYR A 337 -0.52 1.92 0.47
C TYR A 337 -1.69 2.65 -0.20
N TRP A 338 -1.62 2.83 -1.48
CA TRP A 338 -2.63 3.47 -2.30
C TRP A 338 -3.48 2.40 -2.99
N VAL A 339 -4.72 2.13 -2.54
CA VAL A 339 -5.58 2.61 -1.43
C VAL A 339 -6.26 1.44 -0.72
N PHE A 340 -7.09 1.68 0.32
CA PHE A 340 -7.78 0.60 1.04
C PHE A 340 -9.05 0.08 0.35
N THR A 341 -9.67 0.85 -0.55
CA THR A 341 -10.99 0.53 -1.15
C THR A 341 -11.03 0.81 -2.64
N ASP A 342 -11.79 0.03 -3.39
CA ASP A 342 -12.14 0.31 -4.78
C ASP A 342 -13.34 1.29 -4.92
N ILE A 343 -13.89 1.80 -3.82
CA ILE A 343 -14.73 2.99 -3.83
C ILE A 343 -13.81 4.17 -4.08
N PHE A 344 -13.51 4.40 -5.36
CA PHE A 344 -12.42 5.25 -5.82
C PHE A 344 -12.76 5.79 -7.21
N GLU A 345 -12.97 7.11 -7.31
CA GLU A 345 -13.62 7.72 -8.47
C GLU A 345 -12.74 8.74 -9.22
N GLU A 346 -11.43 8.62 -9.23
CA GLU A 346 -10.56 9.55 -10.00
C GLU A 346 -10.93 9.59 -11.49
N ASN A 347 -11.24 8.43 -12.07
CA ASN A 347 -11.72 8.31 -13.45
C ASN A 347 -13.23 8.04 -13.53
N GLY A 348 -14.00 8.39 -12.49
CA GLY A 348 -15.42 8.12 -12.35
C GLY A 348 -15.74 6.68 -11.89
N PRO A 349 -17.04 6.39 -11.74
CA PRO A 349 -17.54 5.08 -11.31
C PRO A 349 -17.10 3.95 -12.24
N ARG A 350 -16.80 2.79 -11.68
CA ARG A 350 -16.35 1.62 -12.45
C ARG A 350 -17.50 0.74 -12.90
N MET A 351 -17.30 0.01 -14.00
CA MET A 351 -18.34 -0.75 -14.67
C MET A 351 -18.35 -2.24 -14.32
N THR A 352 -17.28 -2.74 -13.68
CA THR A 352 -17.11 -4.16 -13.36
C THR A 352 -16.68 -4.35 -11.90
N PRO A 353 -17.02 -5.50 -11.28
CA PRO A 353 -16.65 -5.79 -9.90
C PRO A 353 -15.14 -5.79 -9.63
N PHE A 354 -14.37 -6.28 -10.60
CA PHE A 354 -12.91 -6.20 -10.62
C PHE A 354 -12.51 -5.45 -11.88
N HIS A 355 -11.69 -4.45 -11.72
CA HIS A 355 -11.31 -3.52 -12.78
C HIS A 355 -9.85 -3.06 -12.65
N GLY A 356 -9.06 -3.77 -11.84
CA GLY A 356 -7.70 -3.38 -11.56
C GLY A 356 -7.58 -2.18 -10.61
N GLY A 357 -8.59 -1.93 -9.79
CA GLY A 357 -8.58 -0.88 -8.78
C GLY A 357 -7.51 -1.11 -7.71
N PHE A 358 -7.05 -0.04 -7.08
CA PHE A 358 -6.00 -0.09 -6.06
C PHE A 358 -6.45 -0.75 -4.74
N GLY A 359 -7.77 -0.84 -4.49
CA GLY A 359 -8.33 -1.18 -3.19
C GLY A 359 -7.89 -2.54 -2.65
N LEU A 360 -7.79 -2.62 -1.34
CA LEU A 360 -7.69 -3.89 -0.62
C LEU A 360 -9.04 -4.62 -0.60
N ILE A 361 -10.14 -3.86 -0.68
CA ILE A 361 -11.53 -4.32 -0.69
C ILE A 361 -12.22 -3.74 -1.93
N ASN A 362 -12.94 -4.58 -2.68
CA ASN A 362 -13.66 -4.11 -3.86
C ASN A 362 -15.05 -3.53 -3.54
N TYR A 363 -15.79 -3.08 -4.57
CA TYR A 363 -17.13 -2.50 -4.43
C TYR A 363 -18.19 -3.42 -3.81
N GLN A 364 -17.99 -4.74 -3.85
CA GLN A 364 -18.90 -5.75 -3.30
C GLN A 364 -18.46 -6.26 -1.93
N ASP A 365 -17.62 -5.51 -1.21
CA ASP A 365 -17.05 -5.87 0.09
C ASP A 365 -16.25 -7.18 0.04
N LEU A 366 -15.65 -7.49 -1.12
CA LEU A 366 -14.81 -8.66 -1.30
C LEU A 366 -13.34 -8.28 -1.04
N LYS A 367 -12.70 -8.99 -0.12
CA LYS A 367 -11.29 -8.81 0.21
C LYS A 367 -10.43 -9.37 -0.91
N LYS A 368 -9.56 -8.53 -1.47
CA LYS A 368 -8.57 -8.97 -2.47
C LYS A 368 -7.35 -9.59 -1.78
N PRO A 369 -6.49 -10.34 -2.50
CA PRO A 369 -5.30 -10.94 -1.91
C PRO A 369 -4.40 -9.94 -1.15
N ALA A 370 -4.29 -8.72 -1.63
CA ALA A 370 -3.56 -7.62 -0.98
C ALA A 370 -4.03 -7.32 0.46
N PHE A 371 -5.31 -7.51 0.77
CA PHE A 371 -5.85 -7.32 2.12
C PHE A 371 -5.17 -8.21 3.15
N TYR A 372 -4.93 -9.47 2.77
CA TYR A 372 -4.35 -10.46 3.69
C TYR A 372 -2.89 -10.17 4.03
N SER A 373 -2.15 -9.47 3.17
CA SER A 373 -0.79 -9.03 3.50
C SER A 373 -0.79 -8.10 4.71
N PHE A 374 -1.64 -7.07 4.69
CA PHE A 374 -1.75 -6.13 5.80
C PHE A 374 -2.39 -6.77 7.04
N LYS A 375 -3.38 -7.66 6.86
CA LYS A 375 -3.95 -8.42 7.97
C LYS A 375 -2.89 -9.26 8.67
N PHE A 376 -2.09 -10.02 7.94
CA PHE A 376 -1.06 -10.87 8.54
C PHE A 376 0.08 -10.05 9.16
N LEU A 377 0.47 -8.94 8.54
CA LEU A 377 1.41 -7.98 9.13
C LEU A 377 0.89 -7.42 10.46
N ASN A 378 -0.39 -7.05 10.52
CA ASN A 378 -0.99 -6.52 11.74
C ASN A 378 -1.10 -7.56 12.87
N GLU A 379 -1.21 -8.84 12.52
CA GLU A 379 -1.28 -9.94 13.50
C GLU A 379 0.09 -10.38 14.04
N LEU A 380 1.20 -9.85 13.52
CA LEU A 380 2.55 -10.09 14.06
C LEU A 380 2.68 -9.50 15.47
N GLY A 381 3.36 -10.24 16.34
CA GLY A 381 3.65 -9.80 17.69
C GLY A 381 4.64 -8.63 17.75
N PRO A 382 4.69 -7.89 18.86
CA PRO A 382 5.52 -6.70 18.98
C PRO A 382 7.03 -6.97 19.07
N SER A 383 7.45 -8.20 19.36
CA SER A 383 8.86 -8.58 19.49
C SER A 383 9.31 -9.40 18.29
N GLU A 384 10.18 -8.84 17.44
CA GLU A 384 10.78 -9.53 16.30
C GLU A 384 11.88 -10.49 16.82
N LEU A 385 11.87 -11.74 16.34
CA LEU A 385 12.91 -12.73 16.63
C LEU A 385 14.02 -12.67 15.60
N VAL A 386 15.26 -12.99 16.03
CA VAL A 386 16.40 -13.06 15.12
C VAL A 386 16.13 -14.10 14.04
N ASN A 387 16.16 -13.65 12.79
CA ASN A 387 15.83 -14.44 11.61
C ASN A 387 16.66 -13.96 10.41
N ASN A 388 17.36 -14.87 9.77
CA ASN A 388 18.21 -14.56 8.61
C ASN A 388 17.52 -14.74 7.25
N ASP A 389 16.25 -15.14 7.24
CA ASP A 389 15.49 -15.31 6.00
C ASP A 389 14.92 -13.97 5.52
N ALA A 390 15.25 -13.58 4.28
CA ALA A 390 14.90 -12.29 3.70
C ALA A 390 13.43 -12.15 3.32
N ALA A 391 12.67 -13.25 3.27
CA ALA A 391 11.26 -13.24 2.87
C ALA A 391 10.36 -13.80 3.99
N SER A 392 10.66 -13.40 5.23
CA SER A 392 9.88 -13.77 6.39
C SER A 392 10.01 -12.77 7.54
N TRP A 393 9.03 -12.82 8.46
CA TRP A 393 9.11 -12.32 9.83
C TRP A 393 8.68 -13.42 10.78
N VAL A 394 9.36 -13.55 11.91
CA VAL A 394 8.89 -14.34 13.04
C VAL A 394 8.87 -13.45 14.27
N CYS A 395 7.73 -13.40 14.92
CA CYS A 395 7.49 -12.50 16.04
C CYS A 395 6.90 -13.25 17.23
N LYS A 396 7.00 -12.63 18.41
CA LYS A 396 6.51 -13.18 19.68
C LYS A 396 5.65 -12.14 20.41
N ASN A 397 4.53 -12.60 20.92
CA ASN A 397 3.69 -11.86 21.84
C ASN A 397 4.09 -12.08 23.30
N PRO A 398 3.72 -11.15 24.23
CA PRO A 398 3.96 -11.32 25.67
C PRO A 398 3.29 -12.57 26.26
N ASP A 399 2.17 -13.04 25.67
CA ASP A 399 1.46 -14.27 26.08
C ASP A 399 2.13 -15.56 25.60
N GLY A 400 3.29 -15.47 24.95
CA GLY A 400 4.03 -16.60 24.41
C GLY A 400 3.55 -17.08 23.04
N CYS A 401 2.56 -16.43 22.43
CA CYS A 401 2.14 -16.74 21.07
C CYS A 401 3.25 -16.36 20.07
N ILE A 402 3.58 -17.26 19.15
CA ILE A 402 4.55 -17.05 18.08
C ILE A 402 3.80 -16.90 16.77
N GLN A 403 4.21 -15.93 15.94
CA GLN A 403 3.71 -15.71 14.60
C GLN A 403 4.86 -15.78 13.60
N ALA A 404 4.69 -16.58 12.55
CA ALA A 404 5.62 -16.63 11.43
C ALA A 404 4.88 -16.28 10.14
N LEU A 405 5.29 -15.19 9.51
CA LEU A 405 4.81 -14.74 8.20
C LEU A 405 5.94 -14.96 7.20
N PHE A 406 5.70 -15.72 6.12
CA PHE A 406 6.69 -15.95 5.08
C PHE A 406 6.02 -16.13 3.72
N TRP A 407 6.76 -15.83 2.66
CA TRP A 407 6.22 -15.83 1.31
C TRP A 407 7.27 -16.26 0.28
N ASN A 408 6.80 -16.60 -0.90
CA ASN A 408 7.56 -16.55 -2.14
C ASN A 408 7.11 -15.30 -2.92
N TYR A 409 8.03 -14.51 -3.43
CA TYR A 409 7.71 -13.50 -4.42
C TYR A 409 8.46 -13.80 -5.72
N THR A 410 7.69 -14.09 -6.75
CA THR A 410 8.18 -14.30 -8.12
C THR A 410 7.41 -13.35 -9.02
N PRO A 411 8.03 -12.28 -9.53
CA PRO A 411 7.36 -11.37 -10.44
C PRO A 411 6.83 -12.13 -11.68
N ILE A 412 5.55 -11.96 -11.94
CA ILE A 412 4.92 -12.42 -13.19
C ILE A 412 4.99 -11.23 -14.13
N VAL A 413 5.72 -11.42 -15.22
CA VAL A 413 5.97 -10.37 -16.23
C VAL A 413 5.25 -10.75 -17.50
N PRO A 414 4.43 -9.86 -18.09
CA PRO A 414 3.85 -10.06 -19.40
C PRO A 414 4.92 -10.26 -20.48
N PRO A 415 4.61 -10.99 -21.56
CA PRO A 415 5.48 -11.05 -22.73
C PRO A 415 5.76 -9.65 -23.29
N GLU A 416 6.94 -9.48 -23.89
CA GLU A 416 7.32 -8.20 -24.50
C GLU A 416 6.27 -7.74 -25.53
N GLY A 417 5.87 -6.47 -25.45
CA GLY A 417 4.86 -5.87 -26.31
C GLY A 417 3.41 -6.13 -25.91
N MET A 418 3.16 -6.93 -24.87
CA MET A 418 1.81 -7.11 -24.34
C MET A 418 1.52 -6.03 -23.29
N ASN A 419 0.30 -5.46 -23.35
CA ASN A 419 -0.19 -4.53 -22.33
C ASN A 419 -0.42 -5.27 -21.01
N ASP A 420 0.20 -4.83 -19.92
CA ASP A 420 0.09 -5.42 -18.59
C ASP A 420 -1.37 -5.52 -18.14
N GLN A 421 -2.17 -4.50 -18.42
CA GLN A 421 -3.59 -4.48 -18.07
C GLN A 421 -4.41 -5.56 -18.80
N GLN A 422 -4.06 -5.91 -20.03
CA GLN A 422 -4.71 -7.00 -20.76
C GLN A 422 -4.20 -8.36 -20.30
N PHE A 423 -2.91 -8.48 -19.98
CA PHE A 423 -2.31 -9.73 -19.54
C PHE A 423 -2.96 -10.26 -18.28
N PHE A 424 -3.13 -9.41 -17.28
CA PHE A 424 -3.69 -9.80 -15.97
C PHE A 424 -5.21 -9.97 -15.97
N THR A 425 -5.91 -9.78 -17.09
CA THR A 425 -7.32 -10.20 -17.24
C THR A 425 -7.48 -11.71 -17.44
N ASN A 426 -6.38 -12.43 -17.61
CA ASN A 426 -6.37 -13.87 -17.77
C ASN A 426 -6.01 -14.58 -16.46
N GLU A 427 -6.51 -15.80 -16.30
CA GLU A 427 -6.07 -16.67 -15.23
C GLU A 427 -4.60 -17.07 -15.45
N ILE A 428 -3.79 -16.94 -14.40
CA ILE A 428 -2.35 -17.23 -14.42
C ILE A 428 -2.06 -18.24 -13.32
N PRO A 429 -2.03 -19.55 -13.63
CA PRO A 429 -1.76 -20.58 -12.63
C PRO A 429 -0.36 -20.47 -12.02
N ALA A 430 -0.30 -20.53 -10.68
CA ALA A 430 0.97 -20.51 -9.98
C ALA A 430 1.75 -21.82 -10.16
N LYS A 431 3.07 -21.70 -10.43
CA LYS A 431 3.98 -22.85 -10.56
C LYS A 431 4.62 -23.17 -9.21
N PRO A 432 5.08 -24.44 -8.99
CA PRO A 432 5.89 -24.76 -7.82
C PRO A 432 7.11 -23.84 -7.68
N ALA A 433 7.38 -23.33 -6.47
CA ALA A 433 8.44 -22.36 -6.19
C ALA A 433 9.44 -22.84 -5.14
N GLY A 434 9.33 -24.07 -4.67
CA GLY A 434 10.24 -24.64 -3.69
C GLY A 434 9.55 -25.01 -2.38
N ARG A 435 10.39 -25.23 -1.38
CA ARG A 435 9.96 -25.69 -0.05
C ARG A 435 10.53 -24.81 1.04
N VAL A 436 9.70 -24.50 2.06
CA VAL A 436 10.13 -23.83 3.29
C VAL A 436 10.09 -24.83 4.43
N VAL A 437 11.16 -24.88 5.23
CA VAL A 437 11.20 -25.57 6.51
C VAL A 437 11.25 -24.52 7.61
N LEU A 438 10.17 -24.40 8.38
CA LEU A 438 10.09 -23.57 9.58
C LEU A 438 10.51 -24.39 10.79
N SER A 439 11.54 -23.93 11.49
CA SER A 439 12.08 -24.54 12.71
C SER A 439 12.07 -23.51 13.84
N ILE A 440 11.33 -23.80 14.93
CA ILE A 440 11.21 -22.93 16.10
C ILE A 440 11.78 -23.66 17.31
N ALA A 441 12.91 -23.19 17.82
CA ALA A 441 13.61 -23.76 18.97
C ALA A 441 13.20 -23.09 20.29
N ASN A 442 13.49 -23.78 21.40
CA ASN A 442 13.31 -23.31 22.78
C ASN A 442 11.88 -22.95 23.16
N LEU A 443 10.90 -23.53 22.46
CA LEU A 443 9.50 -23.45 22.89
C LEU A 443 9.33 -24.14 24.25
N PRO A 444 8.60 -23.53 25.21
CA PRO A 444 8.19 -24.21 26.44
C PRO A 444 7.45 -25.52 26.12
N ALA A 445 7.70 -26.58 26.91
CA ALA A 445 6.94 -27.81 26.76
C ALA A 445 5.46 -27.59 27.11
N GLY A 446 4.56 -28.23 26.35
CA GLY A 446 3.12 -28.11 26.58
C GLY A 446 2.29 -28.29 25.32
N SER A 447 0.99 -28.07 25.47
CA SER A 447 0.02 -28.13 24.38
C SER A 447 -0.06 -26.77 23.67
N TYR A 448 -0.13 -26.79 22.35
CA TYR A 448 -0.26 -25.59 21.52
C TYR A 448 -1.34 -25.77 20.45
N SER A 449 -2.07 -24.68 20.17
CA SER A 449 -2.86 -24.55 18.95
C SER A 449 -1.96 -24.03 17.83
N LEU A 450 -1.80 -24.81 16.78
CA LEU A 450 -1.11 -24.44 15.54
C LEU A 450 -2.15 -24.10 14.49
N GLN A 451 -2.17 -22.84 14.03
CA GLN A 451 -3.08 -22.37 12.99
C GLN A 451 -2.24 -21.94 11.77
N ILE A 452 -2.64 -22.38 10.59
CA ILE A 452 -1.98 -22.07 9.34
C ILE A 452 -2.96 -21.34 8.43
N TYR A 453 -2.59 -20.15 7.99
CA TYR A 453 -3.30 -19.32 7.04
C TYR A 453 -2.50 -19.22 5.75
N GLN A 454 -3.17 -19.02 4.63
CA GLN A 454 -2.53 -18.88 3.33
C GLN A 454 -3.32 -17.89 2.47
N THR A 455 -2.61 -17.11 1.64
CA THR A 455 -3.15 -16.46 0.45
C THR A 455 -2.21 -16.72 -0.72
N GLY A 456 -2.78 -16.91 -1.91
CA GLY A 456 -2.07 -17.26 -3.12
C GLY A 456 -3.05 -17.78 -4.16
N TYR A 457 -2.55 -18.30 -5.28
CA TYR A 457 -3.41 -18.81 -6.35
C TYR A 457 -4.51 -19.76 -5.83
N GLN A 458 -5.78 -19.42 -6.09
CA GLN A 458 -6.99 -20.13 -5.65
C GLN A 458 -7.17 -20.29 -4.11
N VAL A 459 -6.42 -19.53 -3.30
CA VAL A 459 -6.57 -19.52 -1.84
C VAL A 459 -6.67 -18.09 -1.34
N ASN A 460 -7.80 -17.70 -0.77
CA ASN A 460 -8.11 -16.31 -0.48
C ASN A 460 -7.82 -15.39 -1.70
N ASP A 461 -8.17 -15.92 -2.87
CA ASP A 461 -7.93 -15.33 -4.20
C ASP A 461 -9.27 -15.19 -4.93
N VAL A 462 -9.96 -14.14 -4.56
CA VAL A 462 -11.30 -13.87 -5.07
C VAL A 462 -11.30 -13.53 -6.57
N TYR A 463 -10.20 -12.97 -7.08
CA TYR A 463 -10.10 -12.57 -8.48
C TYR A 463 -9.98 -13.77 -9.43
N THR A 464 -9.11 -14.74 -9.13
CA THR A 464 -9.05 -15.99 -9.91
C THR A 464 -10.42 -16.67 -9.94
N ARG A 465 -11.12 -16.73 -8.78
CA ARG A 465 -12.47 -17.30 -8.74
C ARG A 465 -13.47 -16.53 -9.60
N TYR A 466 -13.38 -15.21 -9.64
CA TYR A 466 -14.19 -14.37 -10.50
C TYR A 466 -13.92 -14.65 -11.99
N LEU A 467 -12.65 -14.81 -12.38
CA LEU A 467 -12.28 -15.20 -13.76
C LEU A 467 -12.85 -16.57 -14.14
N GLU A 468 -12.76 -17.57 -13.24
CA GLU A 468 -13.36 -18.91 -13.43
C GLU A 468 -14.89 -18.87 -13.62
N MET A 469 -15.57 -17.86 -13.08
CA MET A 469 -17.00 -17.61 -13.28
C MET A 469 -17.32 -16.96 -14.65
N GLY A 470 -16.31 -16.70 -15.48
CA GLY A 470 -16.43 -16.02 -16.79
C GLY A 470 -16.42 -14.51 -16.71
N ALA A 471 -15.85 -13.95 -15.65
CA ALA A 471 -15.69 -12.50 -15.41
C ALA A 471 -16.96 -11.67 -15.69
N PRO A 472 -18.10 -11.98 -15.05
CA PRO A 472 -19.36 -11.31 -15.34
C PRO A 472 -19.27 -9.81 -15.02
N SER A 473 -19.80 -8.96 -15.90
CA SER A 473 -19.80 -7.50 -15.71
C SER A 473 -20.56 -7.05 -14.46
N GLN A 474 -21.49 -7.87 -13.97
CA GLN A 474 -22.22 -7.66 -12.72
C GLN A 474 -22.38 -8.99 -11.98
N LEU A 475 -22.33 -8.94 -10.66
CA LEU A 475 -22.49 -10.09 -9.79
C LEU A 475 -23.92 -10.15 -9.22
N THR A 476 -24.52 -11.32 -9.26
CA THR A 476 -25.73 -11.60 -8.48
C THR A 476 -25.38 -11.75 -6.99
N PRO A 477 -26.32 -11.56 -6.05
CA PRO A 477 -26.07 -11.80 -4.64
C PRO A 477 -25.51 -13.19 -4.34
N THR A 478 -25.96 -14.23 -5.03
CA THR A 478 -25.43 -15.59 -4.89
C THR A 478 -23.97 -15.70 -5.31
N GLN A 479 -23.58 -15.04 -6.40
CA GLN A 479 -22.18 -15.00 -6.85
C GLN A 479 -21.29 -14.26 -5.84
N VAL A 480 -21.77 -13.15 -5.28
CA VAL A 480 -21.05 -12.42 -4.21
C VAL A 480 -20.83 -13.33 -3.00
N GLU A 481 -21.84 -14.08 -2.55
CA GLU A 481 -21.69 -15.02 -1.43
C GLU A 481 -20.69 -16.15 -1.72
N ILE A 482 -20.68 -16.69 -2.93
CA ILE A 482 -19.68 -17.68 -3.35
C ILE A 482 -18.26 -17.09 -3.27
N LEU A 483 -18.06 -15.88 -3.82
CA LEU A 483 -16.77 -15.20 -3.79
C LEU A 483 -16.34 -14.85 -2.35
N ARG A 484 -17.29 -14.40 -1.51
CA ARG A 484 -17.03 -14.12 -0.09
C ARG A 484 -16.59 -15.39 0.66
N GLY A 485 -17.19 -16.52 0.37
CA GLY A 485 -16.77 -17.81 0.92
C GLY A 485 -15.34 -18.20 0.56
N GLN A 486 -14.88 -17.86 -0.65
CA GLN A 486 -13.51 -18.10 -1.13
C GLN A 486 -12.47 -17.15 -0.52
N SER A 487 -12.89 -16.01 0.01
CA SER A 487 -12.04 -14.97 0.60
C SER A 487 -12.38 -14.76 2.09
N SER A 488 -12.65 -15.83 2.82
CA SER A 488 -13.04 -15.74 4.24
C SER A 488 -11.90 -15.29 5.17
N GLY A 489 -10.64 -15.57 4.76
CA GLY A 489 -9.44 -15.27 5.55
C GLY A 489 -9.31 -16.10 6.84
N GLY A 490 -10.07 -17.17 6.96
CA GLY A 490 -9.94 -18.15 8.04
C GLY A 490 -8.69 -19.03 7.89
N PRO A 491 -8.30 -19.77 8.94
CA PRO A 491 -7.18 -20.70 8.86
C PRO A 491 -7.48 -21.87 7.91
N ASN A 492 -6.48 -22.24 7.11
CA ASN A 492 -6.54 -23.43 6.25
C ASN A 492 -6.46 -24.73 7.06
N SER A 493 -5.73 -24.70 8.19
CA SER A 493 -5.72 -25.80 9.16
C SER A 493 -5.59 -25.30 10.59
N VAL A 494 -6.15 -26.06 11.52
CA VAL A 494 -6.03 -25.86 12.97
C VAL A 494 -5.70 -27.21 13.59
N GLU A 495 -4.57 -27.29 14.29
CA GLU A 495 -4.08 -28.53 14.93
C GLU A 495 -3.76 -28.25 16.40
N THR A 496 -4.02 -29.24 17.29
CA THR A 496 -3.43 -29.25 18.63
C THR A 496 -2.17 -30.10 18.60
N ILE A 497 -1.04 -29.53 18.98
CA ILE A 497 0.24 -30.21 18.99
C ILE A 497 0.88 -30.20 20.37
N GLN A 498 1.74 -31.20 20.64
CA GLN A 498 2.53 -31.28 21.87
C GLN A 498 3.98 -30.88 21.57
N ILE A 499 4.51 -29.95 22.35
CA ILE A 499 5.93 -29.58 22.32
C ILE A 499 6.63 -30.28 23.48
N GLU A 500 7.69 -31.02 23.17
CA GLU A 500 8.54 -31.68 24.15
C GLU A 500 9.73 -30.79 24.54
N THR A 501 10.15 -30.86 25.78
CA THR A 501 11.30 -30.10 26.30
C THR A 501 12.54 -30.29 25.41
N GLY A 502 13.11 -29.18 24.96
CA GLY A 502 14.35 -29.15 24.18
C GLY A 502 14.23 -29.63 22.73
N LYS A 503 13.01 -29.96 22.25
CA LYS A 503 12.78 -30.29 20.85
C LYS A 503 12.23 -29.08 20.08
N PRO A 504 12.79 -28.72 18.93
CA PRO A 504 12.21 -27.67 18.09
C PRO A 504 10.91 -28.13 17.45
N LEU A 505 9.97 -27.22 17.24
CA LEU A 505 8.88 -27.42 16.31
C LEU A 505 9.42 -27.32 14.89
N VAL A 506 9.23 -28.34 14.07
CA VAL A 506 9.61 -28.35 12.65
C VAL A 506 8.38 -28.57 11.80
N ARG A 507 8.15 -27.70 10.82
CA ARG A 507 7.08 -27.82 9.83
C ARG A 507 7.61 -27.51 8.44
N THR A 508 7.11 -28.24 7.46
CA THR A 508 7.49 -28.10 6.05
C THR A 508 6.30 -27.63 5.22
N PHE A 509 6.55 -26.68 4.32
CA PHE A 509 5.55 -26.08 3.45
C PHE A 509 6.04 -26.15 2.00
N ASP A 510 5.24 -26.69 1.10
CA ASP A 510 5.48 -26.61 -0.34
C ASP A 510 4.89 -25.29 -0.84
N LEU A 511 5.72 -24.40 -1.41
CA LEU A 511 5.32 -23.10 -1.90
C LEU A 511 5.12 -23.12 -3.42
N ARG A 512 4.11 -22.41 -3.86
CA ARG A 512 3.95 -22.00 -5.26
C ARG A 512 4.39 -20.54 -5.41
N GLN A 513 4.54 -20.08 -6.63
CA GLN A 513 4.81 -18.68 -6.93
C GLN A 513 3.75 -17.78 -6.27
N ASN A 514 4.24 -16.78 -5.55
CA ASN A 514 3.46 -15.76 -4.85
C ASN A 514 2.53 -16.28 -3.74
N ASP A 515 2.77 -17.50 -3.22
CA ASP A 515 2.14 -17.97 -1.99
C ASP A 515 2.67 -17.19 -0.78
N VAL A 516 1.75 -16.84 0.11
CA VAL A 516 1.99 -16.23 1.42
C VAL A 516 1.41 -17.14 2.49
N TYR A 517 2.21 -17.49 3.47
CA TYR A 517 1.80 -18.27 4.65
C TYR A 517 1.92 -17.43 5.91
N PHE A 518 0.93 -17.55 6.77
CA PHE A 518 0.95 -17.01 8.13
C PHE A 518 0.67 -18.14 9.12
N VAL A 519 1.61 -18.40 10.01
CA VAL A 519 1.53 -19.48 11.02
C VAL A 519 1.42 -18.83 12.40
N LYS A 520 0.40 -19.24 13.15
CA LYS A 520 0.17 -18.79 14.52
C LYS A 520 0.26 -19.99 15.46
N LEU A 521 1.17 -19.93 16.41
CA LEU A 521 1.40 -20.93 17.43
C LEU A 521 1.06 -20.35 18.80
N ARG A 522 -0.06 -20.77 19.37
CA ARG A 522 -0.58 -20.25 20.65
C ARG A 522 -0.47 -21.32 21.73
N PRO A 523 0.18 -21.05 22.88
CA PRO A 523 0.09 -21.93 24.04
C PRO A 523 -1.35 -22.13 24.46
N LEU A 524 -1.72 -23.37 24.80
CA LEU A 524 -3.01 -23.68 25.41
C LEU A 524 -2.77 -23.74 26.91
N SER A 525 -3.56 -22.98 27.68
CA SER A 525 -3.58 -23.12 29.15
C SER A 525 -4.03 -24.53 29.52
N GLU A 526 -3.36 -25.15 30.47
CA GLU A 526 -3.79 -26.39 31.09
C GLU A 526 -5.18 -26.29 31.74
#